data_1933d4b285c1bc6f4b566ba70e0fa46b
#
_entry.id   1933d4b285c1bc6f4b566ba70e0fa46b
#
_cell.length_a   1.000
_cell.length_b   1.000
_cell.length_c   1.000
_cell.angle_alpha   90.00
_cell.angle_beta   90.00
_cell.angle_gamma   90.00
#
_symmetry.space_group_name_H-M   'P 1'
#
loop_
_entity.id
_entity.type
_entity.pdbx_description
1 polymer ?
#
loop_
_entity_poly.entity_id
_entity_poly.type
_entity_poly.pdbx_seq_one_letter_code
_entity_poly.pdbx_strand_id
1 'polypeptide(L)'
;MTDRCFLPEPQPTSEAAQAMFDEDIDDFGFVMNSSRLWAYQPETLNHLFDVMSEAFKASGLDFRHRGLLVLATTSTLGDSYCSLAWGYKLATIDAGESAAVVLLGNDADLAPTEKAMVTWARKVVGDPNSTTSDDVQHLRDAGFTDSQIFAITTFVALRMAFSTVNDSLGARPDTELLSLAPAAISDSVTYGRKPG
;
A
#
# COMPACT_ATOMS: atom_id res chain seq x y z
N MET A 1 20.30 -12.76 14.85
CA MET A 1 18.83 -12.70 14.72
C MET A 1 18.54 -11.58 13.74
N THR A 2 18.03 -11.89 12.59
CA THR A 2 17.58 -10.88 11.63
C THR A 2 16.33 -10.23 12.23
N ASP A 3 16.42 -8.94 12.47
CA ASP A 3 15.41 -8.16 13.18
C ASP A 3 14.30 -7.74 12.20
N ARG A 4 13.56 -8.75 11.68
CA ARG A 4 12.54 -8.58 10.63
C ARG A 4 11.33 -7.78 11.09
N CYS A 5 10.97 -7.95 12.36
CA CYS A 5 9.91 -7.23 13.07
C CYS A 5 10.14 -7.36 14.58
N PHE A 6 9.37 -6.63 15.39
CA PHE A 6 9.52 -6.63 16.85
C PHE A 6 9.01 -7.90 17.52
N LEU A 7 8.07 -8.60 16.88
CA LEU A 7 7.55 -9.86 17.38
C LEU A 7 8.27 -11.04 16.71
N PRO A 8 8.59 -12.12 17.44
CA PRO A 8 9.08 -13.35 16.84
C PRO A 8 7.98 -13.98 15.97
N GLU A 9 8.37 -14.78 15.00
CA GLU A 9 7.40 -15.57 14.22
C GLU A 9 6.69 -16.57 15.15
N PRO A 10 5.34 -16.67 15.10
CA PRO A 10 4.60 -17.58 15.97
C PRO A 10 4.93 -19.04 15.67
N GLN A 11 5.03 -19.84 16.74
CA GLN A 11 5.29 -21.27 16.64
C GLN A 11 4.29 -22.05 17.50
N PRO A 12 3.72 -23.16 17.01
CA PRO A 12 3.88 -23.68 15.66
C PRO A 12 3.15 -22.81 14.62
N THR A 13 3.58 -22.87 13.36
CA THR A 13 2.89 -22.20 12.24
C THR A 13 1.53 -22.87 12.03
N SER A 14 0.45 -22.09 11.95
CA SER A 14 -0.89 -22.60 11.65
C SER A 14 -1.02 -22.97 10.17
N GLU A 15 -2.02 -23.81 9.83
CA GLU A 15 -2.31 -24.17 8.44
C GLU A 15 -2.62 -22.93 7.58
N ALA A 16 -3.40 -21.99 8.11
CA ALA A 16 -3.73 -20.74 7.41
C ALA A 16 -2.50 -19.84 7.23
N ALA A 17 -1.59 -19.78 8.21
CA ALA A 17 -0.33 -19.06 8.05
C ALA A 17 0.58 -19.72 7.01
N GLN A 18 0.61 -21.06 6.97
CA GLN A 18 1.39 -21.78 5.97
C GLN A 18 0.85 -21.52 4.56
N ALA A 19 -0.48 -21.53 4.37
CA ALA A 19 -1.08 -21.21 3.07
C ALA A 19 -0.68 -19.79 2.60
N MET A 20 -0.68 -18.80 3.49
CA MET A 20 -0.22 -17.45 3.18
C MET A 20 1.27 -17.40 2.80
N PHE A 21 2.11 -18.20 3.46
CA PHE A 21 3.54 -18.30 3.11
C PHE A 21 3.75 -18.96 1.74
N ASP A 22 2.93 -19.95 1.41
CA ASP A 22 2.99 -20.60 0.11
C ASP A 22 2.59 -19.63 -1.03
N GLU A 23 1.56 -18.79 -0.79
CA GLU A 23 1.18 -17.70 -1.73
C GLU A 23 2.31 -16.68 -1.92
N ASP A 24 3.01 -16.29 -0.86
CA ASP A 24 4.17 -15.39 -0.98
C ASP A 24 5.28 -16.01 -1.84
N ILE A 25 5.55 -17.32 -1.66
CA ILE A 25 6.56 -18.04 -2.45
C ILE A 25 6.17 -18.08 -3.92
N ASP A 26 4.89 -18.31 -4.21
CA ASP A 26 4.38 -18.33 -5.58
C ASP A 26 4.44 -16.93 -6.25
N ASP A 27 4.13 -15.87 -5.50
CA ASP A 27 4.09 -14.49 -6.02
C ASP A 27 5.47 -13.82 -6.10
N PHE A 28 6.35 -14.06 -5.12
CA PHE A 28 7.61 -13.32 -4.95
C PHE A 28 8.85 -14.21 -4.90
N GLY A 29 8.71 -15.53 -4.71
CA GLY A 29 9.81 -16.46 -4.55
C GLY A 29 10.38 -16.55 -3.12
N PHE A 30 9.79 -15.85 -2.15
CA PHE A 30 10.19 -15.89 -0.74
C PHE A 30 9.01 -15.50 0.16
N VAL A 31 9.08 -15.90 1.45
CA VAL A 31 8.07 -15.51 2.45
C VAL A 31 8.34 -14.11 2.95
N MET A 32 7.38 -13.20 2.78
CA MET A 32 7.50 -11.80 3.17
C MET A 32 7.58 -11.61 4.69
N ASN A 33 8.35 -10.65 5.14
CA ASN A 33 8.44 -10.28 6.57
C ASN A 33 7.09 -9.84 7.14
N SER A 34 6.25 -9.17 6.35
CA SER A 34 4.87 -8.83 6.74
C SER A 34 4.02 -10.08 6.97
N SER A 35 4.11 -11.09 6.10
CA SER A 35 3.34 -12.33 6.24
C SER A 35 3.76 -13.12 7.48
N ARG A 36 5.08 -13.14 7.80
CA ARG A 36 5.56 -13.72 9.05
C ARG A 36 4.98 -13.01 10.28
N LEU A 37 4.82 -11.69 10.21
CA LEU A 37 4.16 -10.93 11.27
C LEU A 37 2.67 -11.25 11.36
N TRP A 38 1.96 -11.27 10.22
CA TRP A 38 0.52 -11.57 10.19
C TRP A 38 0.18 -13.04 10.44
N ALA A 39 1.19 -13.93 10.51
CA ALA A 39 1.00 -15.33 10.92
C ALA A 39 0.39 -15.48 12.33
N TYR A 40 0.37 -14.42 13.13
CA TYR A 40 -0.41 -14.38 14.39
C TYR A 40 -1.93 -14.38 14.16
N GLN A 41 -2.40 -13.80 13.05
CA GLN A 41 -3.83 -13.67 12.74
C GLN A 41 -4.07 -13.74 11.22
N PRO A 42 -3.76 -14.88 10.57
CA PRO A 42 -3.84 -14.99 9.11
C PRO A 42 -5.26 -14.79 8.59
N GLU A 43 -6.29 -15.28 9.31
CA GLU A 43 -7.68 -15.09 8.91
C GLU A 43 -8.11 -13.62 9.00
N THR A 44 -7.61 -12.88 9.99
CA THR A 44 -7.87 -11.43 10.09
C THR A 44 -7.27 -10.69 8.91
N LEU A 45 -6.07 -11.07 8.47
CA LEU A 45 -5.44 -10.49 7.28
C LEU A 45 -6.26 -10.78 6.02
N ASN A 46 -6.68 -12.04 5.84
CA ASN A 46 -7.50 -12.45 4.70
C ASN A 46 -8.80 -11.64 4.64
N HIS A 47 -9.54 -11.53 5.75
CA HIS A 47 -10.76 -10.73 5.82
C HIS A 47 -10.50 -9.24 5.55
N LEU A 48 -9.37 -8.68 6.04
CA LEU A 48 -9.00 -7.30 5.75
C LEU A 48 -8.75 -7.09 4.25
N PHE A 49 -8.06 -8.02 3.60
CA PHE A 49 -7.81 -7.96 2.16
C PHE A 49 -9.09 -8.16 1.34
N ASP A 50 -10.00 -9.03 1.78
CA ASP A 50 -11.30 -9.22 1.15
C ASP A 50 -12.12 -7.92 1.18
N VAL A 51 -12.24 -7.28 2.35
CA VAL A 51 -12.97 -6.00 2.51
C VAL A 51 -12.28 -4.88 1.72
N MET A 52 -10.94 -4.80 1.72
CA MET A 52 -10.20 -3.83 0.88
C MET A 52 -10.46 -4.08 -0.61
N SER A 53 -10.49 -5.35 -1.04
CA SER A 53 -10.76 -5.71 -2.43
C SER A 53 -12.19 -5.35 -2.83
N GLU A 54 -13.17 -5.60 -1.95
CA GLU A 54 -14.57 -5.21 -2.17
C GLU A 54 -14.72 -3.69 -2.29
N ALA A 55 -14.13 -2.93 -1.35
CA ALA A 55 -14.14 -1.48 -1.38
C ALA A 55 -13.52 -0.93 -2.68
N PHE A 56 -12.36 -1.50 -3.10
CA PHE A 56 -11.71 -1.07 -4.35
C PHE A 56 -12.55 -1.43 -5.59
N LYS A 57 -13.12 -2.62 -5.67
CA LYS A 57 -14.02 -3.02 -6.78
C LYS A 57 -15.20 -2.08 -6.92
N ALA A 58 -15.77 -1.61 -5.80
CA ALA A 58 -16.87 -0.64 -5.81
C ALA A 58 -16.49 0.71 -6.43
N SER A 59 -15.20 1.07 -6.47
CA SER A 59 -14.72 2.28 -7.14
C SER A 59 -14.75 2.19 -8.67
N GLY A 60 -14.73 0.97 -9.23
CA GLY A 60 -14.64 0.73 -10.68
C GLY A 60 -13.29 1.13 -11.30
N LEU A 61 -12.28 1.38 -10.49
CA LEU A 61 -10.94 1.77 -10.92
C LEU A 61 -10.08 0.55 -11.27
N ASP A 62 -9.05 0.75 -12.07
CA ASP A 62 -8.15 -0.30 -12.52
C ASP A 62 -6.94 -0.51 -11.59
N PHE A 63 -6.08 -1.47 -11.94
CA PHE A 63 -4.89 -1.81 -11.16
C PHE A 63 -3.91 -0.65 -11.02
N ARG A 64 -3.76 0.19 -12.05
CA ARG A 64 -2.89 1.38 -12.01
C ARG A 64 -3.38 2.35 -10.94
N HIS A 65 -4.67 2.70 -10.95
CA HIS A 65 -5.27 3.57 -9.94
C HIS A 65 -5.13 3.00 -8.52
N ARG A 66 -5.28 1.66 -8.37
CA ARG A 66 -5.03 1.00 -7.09
C ARG A 66 -3.61 1.21 -6.61
N GLY A 67 -2.64 1.02 -7.49
CA GLY A 67 -1.22 1.25 -7.18
C GLY A 67 -0.96 2.68 -6.73
N LEU A 68 -1.44 3.67 -7.47
CA LEU A 68 -1.27 5.09 -7.13
C LEU A 68 -1.90 5.44 -5.78
N LEU A 69 -3.10 4.93 -5.47
CA LEU A 69 -3.75 5.12 -4.16
C LEU A 69 -2.93 4.52 -3.02
N VAL A 70 -2.41 3.30 -3.21
CA VAL A 70 -1.56 2.67 -2.20
C VAL A 70 -0.29 3.47 -1.99
N LEU A 71 0.41 3.85 -3.07
CA LEU A 71 1.65 4.61 -2.97
C LEU A 71 1.45 6.00 -2.35
N ALA A 72 0.35 6.69 -2.67
CA ALA A 72 0.00 7.95 -2.02
C ALA A 72 -0.25 7.76 -0.52
N THR A 73 -0.95 6.69 -0.14
CA THR A 73 -1.19 6.34 1.26
C THR A 73 0.11 6.03 1.99
N THR A 74 0.91 5.11 1.46
CA THR A 74 2.11 4.59 2.13
C THR A 74 3.23 5.61 2.20
N SER A 75 3.45 6.42 1.14
CA SER A 75 4.44 7.50 1.18
C SER A 75 4.06 8.60 2.17
N THR A 76 2.77 8.90 2.33
CA THR A 76 2.30 9.88 3.32
C THR A 76 2.43 9.36 4.75
N LEU A 77 2.22 8.06 4.99
CA LEU A 77 2.45 7.41 6.29
C LEU A 77 3.95 7.23 6.63
N GLY A 78 4.84 7.26 5.64
CA GLY A 78 6.23 6.87 5.81
C GLY A 78 6.44 5.35 5.82
N ASP A 79 5.48 4.56 5.32
CA ASP A 79 5.55 3.10 5.21
C ASP A 79 6.44 2.70 4.02
N SER A 80 7.72 2.44 4.30
CA SER A 80 8.69 2.01 3.29
C SER A 80 8.39 0.62 2.75
N TYR A 81 7.85 -0.28 3.59
CA TYR A 81 7.55 -1.66 3.23
C TYR A 81 6.57 -1.72 2.05
N CYS A 82 5.40 -1.15 2.26
CA CYS A 82 4.34 -1.17 1.26
C CYS A 82 4.65 -0.27 0.07
N SER A 83 5.44 0.79 0.26
CA SER A 83 5.93 1.61 -0.85
C SER A 83 6.81 0.82 -1.81
N LEU A 84 7.75 0.01 -1.30
CA LEU A 84 8.58 -0.87 -2.12
C LEU A 84 7.76 -1.97 -2.79
N ALA A 85 6.89 -2.65 -2.04
CA ALA A 85 6.08 -3.76 -2.57
C ALA A 85 5.14 -3.30 -3.70
N TRP A 86 4.44 -2.19 -3.52
CA TRP A 86 3.53 -1.67 -4.54
C TRP A 86 4.24 -0.91 -5.65
N GLY A 87 5.38 -0.27 -5.35
CA GLY A 87 6.26 0.29 -6.38
C GLY A 87 6.74 -0.80 -7.34
N TYR A 88 7.20 -1.94 -6.81
CA TYR A 88 7.56 -3.11 -7.62
C TYR A 88 6.37 -3.63 -8.46
N LYS A 89 5.20 -3.83 -7.84
CA LYS A 89 3.99 -4.29 -8.56
C LYS A 89 3.58 -3.32 -9.67
N LEU A 90 3.59 -2.02 -9.42
CA LEU A 90 3.20 -1.01 -10.40
C LEU A 90 4.24 -0.87 -11.53
N ALA A 91 5.51 -1.14 -11.25
CA ALA A 91 6.58 -1.12 -12.24
C ALA A 91 6.38 -2.15 -13.38
N THR A 92 5.53 -3.16 -13.19
CA THR A 92 5.15 -4.10 -14.26
C THR A 92 4.35 -3.44 -15.38
N ILE A 93 3.80 -2.23 -15.16
CA ILE A 93 2.99 -1.51 -16.15
C ILE A 93 3.83 -0.49 -16.92
N ASP A 94 4.65 0.32 -16.22
CA ASP A 94 5.35 1.48 -16.79
C ASP A 94 6.81 1.61 -16.31
N ALA A 95 7.47 0.50 -16.03
CA ALA A 95 8.84 0.45 -15.51
C ALA A 95 9.06 1.29 -14.23
N GLY A 96 7.99 1.63 -13.51
CA GLY A 96 8.03 2.35 -12.23
C GLY A 96 7.97 3.87 -12.34
N GLU A 97 7.76 4.44 -13.52
CA GLU A 97 7.72 5.89 -13.72
C GLU A 97 6.62 6.56 -12.88
N SER A 98 5.37 6.10 -13.01
CA SER A 98 4.26 6.66 -12.22
C SER A 98 4.40 6.40 -10.72
N ALA A 99 4.97 5.26 -10.34
CA ALA A 99 5.23 4.95 -8.94
C ALA A 99 6.26 5.93 -8.34
N ALA A 100 7.37 6.19 -9.04
CA ALA A 100 8.39 7.14 -8.60
C ALA A 100 7.83 8.56 -8.46
N VAL A 101 6.97 9.00 -9.40
CA VAL A 101 6.28 10.29 -9.33
C VAL A 101 5.51 10.45 -8.02
N VAL A 102 4.69 9.45 -7.65
CA VAL A 102 3.89 9.49 -6.42
C VAL A 102 4.77 9.37 -5.17
N LEU A 103 5.76 8.47 -5.17
CA LEU A 103 6.66 8.27 -4.04
C LEU A 103 7.46 9.53 -3.70
N LEU A 104 7.86 10.30 -4.72
CA LEU A 104 8.59 11.57 -4.58
C LEU A 104 7.68 12.78 -4.31
N GLY A 105 6.36 12.62 -4.38
CA GLY A 105 5.41 13.73 -4.21
C GLY A 105 5.32 14.67 -5.42
N ASN A 106 5.76 14.23 -6.59
CA ASN A 106 5.71 15.01 -7.85
C ASN A 106 4.37 14.86 -8.57
N ASP A 107 3.27 14.87 -7.82
CA ASP A 107 1.91 14.55 -8.31
C ASP A 107 1.44 15.48 -9.45
N ALA A 108 2.17 16.58 -9.73
CA ALA A 108 1.87 17.48 -10.84
C ALA A 108 1.98 16.79 -12.22
N ASP A 109 2.80 15.75 -12.31
CA ASP A 109 3.07 15.01 -13.56
C ASP A 109 2.02 13.92 -13.86
N LEU A 110 1.08 13.71 -12.92
CA LEU A 110 -0.03 12.76 -13.09
C LEU A 110 -1.15 13.35 -13.96
N ALA A 111 -1.94 12.49 -14.60
CA ALA A 111 -3.18 12.89 -15.26
C ALA A 111 -4.12 13.59 -14.25
N PRO A 112 -4.97 14.55 -14.68
CA PRO A 112 -5.80 15.33 -13.75
C PRO A 112 -6.64 14.47 -12.81
N THR A 113 -7.24 13.39 -13.29
CA THR A 113 -8.04 12.45 -12.48
C THR A 113 -7.17 11.72 -11.45
N GLU A 114 -6.00 11.20 -11.85
CA GLU A 114 -5.04 10.54 -10.97
C GLU A 114 -4.54 11.50 -9.90
N LYS A 115 -4.21 12.73 -10.30
CA LYS A 115 -3.76 13.79 -9.37
C LYS A 115 -4.81 14.10 -8.31
N ALA A 116 -6.07 14.28 -8.70
CA ALA A 116 -7.16 14.54 -7.76
C ALA A 116 -7.31 13.40 -6.73
N MET A 117 -7.26 12.15 -7.21
CA MET A 117 -7.35 10.95 -6.39
C MET A 117 -6.17 10.81 -5.42
N VAL A 118 -4.94 11.02 -5.88
CA VAL A 118 -3.72 10.95 -5.05
C VAL A 118 -3.72 12.08 -4.01
N THR A 119 -4.08 13.31 -4.39
CA THR A 119 -4.20 14.44 -3.47
C THR A 119 -5.22 14.16 -2.38
N TRP A 120 -6.39 13.60 -2.74
CA TRP A 120 -7.40 13.17 -1.77
C TRP A 120 -6.85 12.13 -0.79
N ALA A 121 -6.20 11.07 -1.29
CA ALA A 121 -5.62 10.03 -0.45
C ALA A 121 -4.61 10.61 0.56
N ARG A 122 -3.70 11.50 0.12
CA ARG A 122 -2.75 12.16 1.00
C ARG A 122 -3.43 12.99 2.09
N LYS A 123 -4.50 13.70 1.74
CA LYS A 123 -5.24 14.52 2.69
C LYS A 123 -5.94 13.68 3.74
N VAL A 124 -6.61 12.60 3.32
CA VAL A 124 -7.26 11.64 4.23
C VAL A 124 -6.26 11.01 5.18
N VAL A 125 -5.08 10.65 4.69
CA VAL A 125 -4.02 10.04 5.50
C VAL A 125 -3.40 11.03 6.49
N GLY A 126 -3.16 12.26 6.05
CA GLY A 126 -2.49 13.27 6.87
C GLY A 126 -3.36 13.79 8.01
N ASP A 127 -4.60 14.18 7.71
CA ASP A 127 -5.60 14.59 8.70
C ASP A 127 -7.01 14.47 8.09
N PRO A 128 -7.75 13.38 8.37
CA PRO A 128 -9.08 13.18 7.82
C PRO A 128 -10.11 14.24 8.27
N ASN A 129 -9.86 14.94 9.39
CA ASN A 129 -10.75 16.01 9.87
C ASN A 129 -10.51 17.34 9.15
N SER A 130 -9.41 17.48 8.42
CA SER A 130 -9.11 18.66 7.61
C SER A 130 -9.76 18.64 6.23
N THR A 131 -10.41 17.55 5.84
CA THR A 131 -11.13 17.45 4.56
C THR A 131 -12.36 18.34 4.57
N THR A 132 -12.71 18.87 3.39
CA THR A 132 -13.80 19.85 3.23
C THR A 132 -14.75 19.44 2.10
N SER A 133 -15.91 20.13 2.01
CA SER A 133 -16.82 19.96 0.87
C SER A 133 -16.16 20.36 -0.46
N ASP A 134 -15.23 21.30 -0.45
CA ASP A 134 -14.52 21.73 -1.66
C ASP A 134 -13.54 20.67 -2.15
N ASP A 135 -12.91 19.90 -1.26
CA ASP A 135 -12.08 18.77 -1.63
C ASP A 135 -12.92 17.66 -2.33
N VAL A 136 -14.11 17.39 -1.79
CA VAL A 136 -15.05 16.45 -2.41
C VAL A 136 -15.53 16.98 -3.77
N GLN A 137 -15.80 18.28 -3.88
CA GLN A 137 -16.19 18.90 -5.15
C GLN A 137 -15.07 18.80 -6.18
N HIS A 138 -13.81 18.97 -5.76
CA HIS A 138 -12.66 18.79 -6.66
C HIS A 138 -12.58 17.38 -7.25
N LEU A 139 -12.90 16.34 -6.47
CA LEU A 139 -13.01 14.98 -6.99
C LEU A 139 -14.16 14.81 -8.00
N ARG A 140 -15.33 15.42 -7.74
CA ARG A 140 -16.45 15.41 -8.69
C ARG A 140 -16.09 16.12 -10.00
N ASP A 141 -15.39 17.24 -9.93
CA ASP A 141 -14.91 17.99 -11.08
C ASP A 141 -13.87 17.17 -11.90
N ALA A 142 -13.11 16.31 -11.23
CA ALA A 142 -12.21 15.34 -11.87
C ALA A 142 -12.93 14.10 -12.45
N GLY A 143 -14.26 14.01 -12.29
CA GLY A 143 -15.11 12.97 -12.91
C GLY A 143 -15.51 11.82 -11.98
N PHE A 144 -15.21 11.87 -10.67
CA PHE A 144 -15.62 10.83 -9.73
C PHE A 144 -17.07 11.04 -9.27
N THR A 145 -17.84 9.96 -9.24
CA THR A 145 -19.16 9.92 -8.59
C THR A 145 -19.02 9.86 -7.06
N ASP A 146 -20.06 10.23 -6.32
CA ASP A 146 -20.07 10.14 -4.86
C ASP A 146 -19.82 8.71 -4.36
N SER A 147 -20.35 7.71 -5.07
CA SER A 147 -20.09 6.29 -4.77
C SER A 147 -18.62 5.93 -4.92
N GLN A 148 -17.95 6.43 -5.96
CA GLN A 148 -16.52 6.21 -6.16
C GLN A 148 -15.67 6.93 -5.11
N ILE A 149 -16.04 8.16 -4.76
CA ILE A 149 -15.36 8.93 -3.70
C ILE A 149 -15.46 8.18 -2.37
N PHE A 150 -16.64 7.67 -2.02
CA PHE A 150 -16.82 6.86 -0.81
C PHE A 150 -15.96 5.58 -0.85
N ALA A 151 -15.97 4.87 -1.97
CA ALA A 151 -15.21 3.63 -2.16
C ALA A 151 -13.68 3.86 -2.06
N ILE A 152 -13.16 4.91 -2.72
CA ILE A 152 -11.75 5.32 -2.62
C ILE A 152 -11.38 5.65 -1.18
N THR A 153 -12.21 6.43 -0.49
CA THR A 153 -11.97 6.83 0.91
C THR A 153 -11.93 5.61 1.84
N THR A 154 -12.87 4.68 1.65
CA THR A 154 -12.92 3.42 2.40
C THR A 154 -11.68 2.57 2.15
N PHE A 155 -11.27 2.43 0.88
CA PHE A 155 -10.05 1.69 0.53
C PHE A 155 -8.81 2.29 1.18
N VAL A 156 -8.63 3.62 1.14
CA VAL A 156 -7.51 4.33 1.76
C VAL A 156 -7.49 4.08 3.28
N ALA A 157 -8.64 4.19 3.97
CA ALA A 157 -8.73 3.97 5.40
C ALA A 157 -8.36 2.53 5.81
N LEU A 158 -8.84 1.54 5.07
CA LEU A 158 -8.49 0.13 5.30
C LEU A 158 -7.01 -0.14 5.01
N ARG A 159 -6.45 0.52 3.99
CA ARG A 159 -5.03 0.44 3.67
C ARG A 159 -4.16 1.02 4.79
N MET A 160 -4.58 2.14 5.39
CA MET A 160 -3.92 2.71 6.58
C MET A 160 -3.91 1.71 7.74
N ALA A 161 -5.00 0.97 7.96
CA ALA A 161 -5.06 -0.03 9.03
C ALA A 161 -3.98 -1.11 8.84
N PHE A 162 -3.81 -1.65 7.63
CA PHE A 162 -2.75 -2.62 7.33
C PHE A 162 -1.35 -2.05 7.55
N SER A 163 -1.05 -0.88 6.99
CA SER A 163 0.24 -0.20 7.16
C SER A 163 0.54 0.10 8.63
N THR A 164 -0.46 0.56 9.39
CA THR A 164 -0.31 0.88 10.82
C THR A 164 0.12 -0.34 11.63
N VAL A 165 -0.46 -1.53 11.39
CA VAL A 165 -0.06 -2.76 12.08
C VAL A 165 1.39 -3.12 11.74
N ASN A 166 1.75 -3.11 10.46
CA ASN A 166 3.11 -3.41 10.01
C ASN A 166 4.14 -2.47 10.63
N ASP A 167 3.91 -1.17 10.52
CA ASP A 167 4.84 -0.16 11.02
C ASP A 167 4.95 -0.17 12.54
N SER A 168 3.81 -0.30 13.25
CA SER A 168 3.80 -0.32 14.72
C SER A 168 4.53 -1.53 15.29
N LEU A 169 4.50 -2.66 14.59
CA LEU A 169 5.15 -3.91 15.00
C LEU A 169 6.52 -4.11 14.31
N GLY A 170 6.99 -3.11 13.59
CA GLY A 170 8.35 -3.01 13.12
C GLY A 170 8.69 -3.88 11.92
N ALA A 171 7.71 -4.23 11.08
CA ALA A 171 7.98 -4.95 9.85
C ALA A 171 8.98 -4.18 8.98
N ARG A 172 10.09 -4.81 8.62
CA ARG A 172 11.11 -4.24 7.72
C ARG A 172 10.88 -4.75 6.30
N PRO A 173 11.06 -3.90 5.28
CA PRO A 173 11.07 -4.37 3.91
C PRO A 173 12.06 -5.53 3.73
N ASP A 174 11.69 -6.50 2.93
CA ASP A 174 12.57 -7.63 2.60
C ASP A 174 13.74 -7.16 1.73
N THR A 175 14.93 -7.69 1.97
CA THR A 175 16.11 -7.40 1.14
C THR A 175 15.93 -7.92 -0.28
N GLU A 176 15.21 -9.03 -0.44
CA GLU A 176 14.79 -9.60 -1.71
C GLU A 176 13.90 -8.63 -2.50
N LEU A 177 12.91 -8.04 -1.82
CA LEU A 177 12.00 -7.06 -2.43
C LEU A 177 12.75 -5.82 -2.92
N LEU A 178 13.72 -5.32 -2.14
CA LEU A 178 14.58 -4.22 -2.57
C LEU A 178 15.37 -4.58 -3.83
N SER A 179 15.85 -5.83 -3.92
CA SER A 179 16.62 -6.32 -5.07
C SER A 179 15.75 -6.48 -6.33
N LEU A 180 14.46 -6.74 -6.18
CA LEU A 180 13.50 -6.87 -7.27
C LEU A 180 12.99 -5.52 -7.78
N ALA A 181 12.95 -4.50 -6.91
CA ALA A 181 12.43 -3.18 -7.27
C ALA A 181 13.37 -2.45 -8.25
N PRO A 182 12.84 -1.83 -9.32
CA PRO A 182 13.64 -0.95 -10.16
C PRO A 182 14.31 0.18 -9.37
N ALA A 183 15.47 0.65 -9.84
CA ALA A 183 16.21 1.75 -9.19
C ALA A 183 15.33 3.00 -8.98
N ALA A 184 14.45 3.33 -9.94
CA ALA A 184 13.50 4.43 -9.81
C ALA A 184 12.61 4.33 -8.57
N ILE A 185 12.28 3.12 -8.13
CA ILE A 185 11.49 2.86 -6.92
C ILE A 185 12.36 2.86 -5.67
N SER A 186 13.45 2.07 -5.67
CA SER A 186 14.33 1.95 -4.51
C SER A 186 14.96 3.28 -4.11
N ASP A 187 15.32 4.12 -5.08
CA ASP A 187 15.88 5.46 -4.85
C ASP A 187 14.83 6.47 -4.35
N SER A 188 13.55 6.24 -4.66
CA SER A 188 12.45 7.11 -4.23
C SER A 188 11.96 6.83 -2.80
N VAL A 189 12.19 5.62 -2.26
CA VAL A 189 11.78 5.26 -0.89
C VAL A 189 12.91 5.59 0.09
N THR A 190 12.97 6.84 0.52
CA THR A 190 14.02 7.37 1.41
C THR A 190 13.60 7.48 2.88
N TYR A 191 12.40 7.03 3.21
CA TYR A 191 11.75 7.12 4.52
C TYR A 191 11.48 5.73 5.11
N GLY A 192 10.96 5.71 6.33
CA GLY A 192 10.54 4.49 7.02
C GLY A 192 11.71 3.60 7.46
N ARG A 193 11.42 2.30 7.59
CA ARG A 193 12.41 1.32 8.03
C ARG A 193 13.28 0.85 6.88
N LYS A 194 14.56 0.67 7.16
CA LYS A 194 15.48 0.06 6.19
C LYS A 194 15.21 -1.43 6.05
N PRO A 195 15.46 -2.03 4.88
CA PRO A 195 15.39 -3.47 4.67
C PRO A 195 16.23 -4.25 5.70
N GLY A 196 15.75 -5.45 6.06
CA GLY A 196 16.41 -6.29 7.08
C GLY A 196 16.09 -7.77 6.95
#